data_2a5add25c5ed2e0363387d25dbabde6d
#
_entry.id   2a5add25c5ed2e0363387d25dbabde6d
#
_cell.length_a   1.000
_cell.length_b   1.000
_cell.length_c   1.000
_cell.angle_alpha   90.00
_cell.angle_beta   90.00
_cell.angle_gamma   90.00
#
_symmetry.space_group_name_H-M   'P 1'
#
loop_
_entity.id
_entity.type
_entity.pdbx_description
1 polymer ?
#
loop_
_entity_poly.entity_id
_entity_poly.type
_entity_poly.pdbx_seq_one_letter_code
_entity_poly.pdbx_strand_id
1 'polypeptide(L)'
;MKATLSVLLFILINLSLYSQERGSKFYILWGYNRAVFSPSNIHFKGENIDFTLLKVKAKDRPTPFDLSTYINPQTMWIPQYNYRIGYHINNKFAISVGTDHMKYIVNQYQDVKFKGDILLNNSRRHSEGAEVISITPDFLEFEHTDGFNYINTQLERTFVVHTFSDNFSFNFKIAPGIGVMIPRTSAKLMGYEKSDKFHFAGLGASVALVPHFQFFKHFFIQSEWKTGYVNMFDVIVNENVKARHKVFFEQYNISVGASFNIARKNKA
;
A
#
# COMPACT_ATOMS: atom_id res chain seq x y z
N MET A 1 -25.28 -6.09 -16.26
CA MET A 1 -24.32 -7.20 -16.11
C MET A 1 -23.82 -7.79 -17.45
N LYS A 2 -24.66 -8.09 -18.44
CA LYS A 2 -24.19 -8.65 -19.74
C LYS A 2 -23.35 -7.65 -20.54
N ALA A 3 -23.70 -6.37 -20.57
CA ALA A 3 -22.94 -5.34 -21.31
C ALA A 3 -21.54 -5.07 -20.72
N THR A 4 -21.38 -5.07 -19.39
CA THR A 4 -20.10 -4.90 -18.71
C THR A 4 -19.14 -6.06 -18.96
N LEU A 5 -19.67 -7.29 -19.02
CA LEU A 5 -18.87 -8.49 -19.34
C LEU A 5 -18.40 -8.47 -20.79
N SER A 6 -19.23 -8.01 -21.72
CA SER A 6 -18.87 -7.89 -23.15
C SER A 6 -17.82 -6.82 -23.40
N VAL A 7 -17.85 -5.69 -22.67
CA VAL A 7 -16.81 -4.65 -22.76
C VAL A 7 -15.48 -5.17 -22.21
N LEU A 8 -15.50 -5.90 -21.09
CA LEU A 8 -14.31 -6.50 -20.50
C LEU A 8 -13.69 -7.55 -21.46
N LEU A 9 -14.54 -8.38 -22.07
CA LEU A 9 -14.11 -9.41 -23.05
C LEU A 9 -13.55 -8.76 -24.32
N PHE A 10 -14.15 -7.67 -24.81
CA PHE A 10 -13.67 -6.92 -25.96
C PHE A 10 -12.32 -6.25 -25.71
N ILE A 11 -12.10 -5.74 -24.49
CA ILE A 11 -10.81 -5.21 -24.05
C ILE A 11 -9.75 -6.32 -23.99
N LEU A 12 -10.09 -7.49 -23.45
CA LEU A 12 -9.20 -8.65 -23.36
C LEU A 12 -8.82 -9.23 -24.74
N ILE A 13 -9.76 -9.28 -25.68
CA ILE A 13 -9.53 -9.77 -27.05
C ILE A 13 -8.62 -8.83 -27.83
N ASN A 14 -8.77 -7.50 -27.67
CA ASN A 14 -7.86 -6.53 -28.31
C ASN A 14 -6.44 -6.51 -27.71
N LEU A 15 -6.24 -7.12 -26.52
CA LEU A 15 -4.92 -7.27 -25.91
C LEU A 15 -4.04 -8.31 -26.64
N SER A 16 -4.65 -9.26 -27.34
CA SER A 16 -3.95 -10.37 -28.00
C SER A 16 -3.38 -10.05 -29.38
N LEU A 17 -3.77 -8.95 -30.02
CA LEU A 17 -3.55 -8.74 -31.46
C LEU A 17 -2.26 -8.01 -31.85
N TYR A 18 -1.40 -7.59 -30.91
CA TYR A 18 -0.12 -6.93 -31.19
C TYR A 18 1.00 -7.41 -30.27
N SER A 19 1.44 -8.66 -30.47
CA SER A 19 2.64 -9.18 -29.82
C SER A 19 3.87 -8.91 -30.69
N GLN A 20 4.49 -7.76 -30.52
CA GLN A 20 5.87 -7.56 -30.92
C GLN A 20 6.74 -8.02 -29.73
N GLU A 21 7.68 -8.95 -29.95
CA GLU A 21 8.48 -9.51 -28.85
C GLU A 21 9.30 -8.43 -28.16
N ARG A 22 9.03 -8.20 -26.87
CA ARG A 22 9.94 -7.48 -26.00
C ARG A 22 11.17 -8.35 -25.75
N GLY A 23 12.35 -7.73 -25.76
CA GLY A 23 13.61 -8.44 -25.47
C GLY A 23 13.64 -9.11 -24.10
N SER A 24 12.97 -8.54 -23.08
CA SER A 24 12.89 -9.10 -21.73
C SER A 24 11.47 -9.27 -21.27
N LYS A 25 11.16 -10.46 -20.73
CA LYS A 25 9.78 -10.82 -20.29
C LYS A 25 9.51 -10.54 -18.83
N PHE A 26 10.51 -10.61 -17.96
CA PHE A 26 10.35 -10.40 -16.54
C PHE A 26 11.07 -9.12 -16.10
N TYR A 27 10.59 -8.53 -15.03
CA TYR A 27 11.30 -7.47 -14.35
C TYR A 27 11.16 -7.60 -12.83
N ILE A 28 12.09 -7.01 -12.13
CA ILE A 28 12.08 -6.83 -10.69
C ILE A 28 12.43 -5.38 -10.39
N LEU A 29 11.81 -4.81 -9.37
CA LEU A 29 12.17 -3.50 -8.89
C LEU A 29 12.21 -3.44 -7.37
N TRP A 30 13.00 -2.49 -6.89
CA TRP A 30 13.08 -2.07 -5.50
C TRP A 30 13.11 -0.55 -5.44
N GLY A 31 12.41 0.01 -4.46
CA GLY A 31 12.37 1.45 -4.25
C GLY A 31 11.93 1.82 -2.85
N TYR A 32 11.86 3.13 -2.62
CA TYR A 32 11.46 3.68 -1.33
C TYR A 32 10.34 4.68 -1.51
N ASN A 33 9.47 4.75 -0.51
CA ASN A 33 8.25 5.55 -0.60
C ASN A 33 8.06 6.50 0.58
N ARG A 34 7.11 7.40 0.38
CA ARG A 34 6.46 8.25 1.39
C ARG A 34 4.97 8.16 1.18
N ALA A 35 4.20 8.22 2.26
CA ALA A 35 2.76 8.11 2.22
C ALA A 35 2.06 9.26 2.94
N VAL A 36 0.89 9.61 2.44
CA VAL A 36 -0.04 10.55 3.08
C VAL A 36 -1.38 9.85 3.21
N PHE A 37 -2.06 10.06 4.33
CA PHE A 37 -3.31 9.38 4.65
C PHE A 37 -4.44 10.38 4.86
N SER A 38 -5.63 10.08 4.34
CA SER A 38 -6.82 10.85 4.67
C SER A 38 -7.20 10.62 6.13
N PRO A 39 -7.89 11.59 6.78
CA PRO A 39 -8.54 11.30 8.05
C PRO A 39 -9.50 10.13 7.91
N SER A 40 -9.52 9.24 8.91
CA SER A 40 -10.36 8.03 8.90
C SER A 40 -11.18 7.91 10.17
N ASN A 41 -12.33 7.25 10.07
CA ASN A 41 -13.07 6.82 11.24
C ASN A 41 -12.50 5.45 11.66
N ILE A 42 -12.13 5.32 12.94
CA ILE A 42 -11.60 4.07 13.50
C ILE A 42 -12.62 3.54 14.51
N HIS A 43 -13.23 2.40 14.20
CA HIS A 43 -14.19 1.74 15.06
C HIS A 43 -13.49 0.65 15.87
N PHE A 44 -13.63 0.71 17.17
CA PHE A 44 -13.13 -0.27 18.13
C PHE A 44 -14.28 -1.07 18.72
N LYS A 45 -14.15 -2.39 18.73
CA LYS A 45 -15.15 -3.29 19.30
C LYS A 45 -14.49 -4.37 20.13
N GLY A 46 -14.98 -4.53 21.35
CA GLY A 46 -14.58 -5.54 22.33
C GLY A 46 -15.73 -5.89 23.27
N GLU A 47 -15.46 -6.67 24.30
CA GLU A 47 -16.48 -7.16 25.23
C GLU A 47 -17.24 -6.02 25.95
N ASN A 48 -16.51 -4.98 26.37
CA ASN A 48 -17.08 -3.86 27.14
C ASN A 48 -16.99 -2.51 26.43
N ILE A 49 -16.60 -2.49 25.17
CA ILE A 49 -16.44 -1.26 24.39
C ILE A 49 -16.99 -1.45 22.97
N ASP A 50 -17.71 -0.46 22.49
CA ASP A 50 -18.17 -0.39 21.10
C ASP A 50 -18.27 1.08 20.71
N PHE A 51 -17.18 1.64 20.18
CA PHE A 51 -17.10 3.05 19.83
C PHE A 51 -16.30 3.32 18.56
N THR A 52 -16.57 4.48 17.96
CA THR A 52 -15.92 4.98 16.77
C THR A 52 -15.30 6.34 17.05
N LEU A 53 -14.01 6.48 16.85
CA LEU A 53 -13.33 7.78 16.77
C LEU A 53 -13.53 8.35 15.37
N LEU A 54 -13.94 9.61 15.28
CA LEU A 54 -14.33 10.25 14.02
C LEU A 54 -13.21 11.14 13.50
N LYS A 55 -12.90 11.02 12.19
CA LYS A 55 -11.94 11.85 11.45
C LYS A 55 -10.54 11.87 12.09
N VAL A 56 -10.08 10.74 12.58
CA VAL A 56 -8.75 10.57 13.15
C VAL A 56 -7.70 10.83 12.08
N LYS A 57 -6.76 11.72 12.38
CA LYS A 57 -5.61 12.03 11.52
C LYS A 57 -4.46 11.10 11.85
N ALA A 58 -3.79 10.65 10.80
CA ALA A 58 -2.58 9.84 10.89
C ALA A 58 -1.49 10.41 9.99
N LYS A 59 -0.26 10.08 10.29
CA LYS A 59 0.92 10.51 9.56
C LYS A 59 1.80 9.34 9.17
N ASP A 60 2.65 9.60 8.21
CA ASP A 60 3.81 8.78 7.87
C ASP A 60 4.94 8.97 8.91
N ARG A 61 5.80 7.95 9.05
CA ARG A 61 7.02 8.02 9.86
C ARG A 61 8.21 7.51 9.06
N PRO A 62 8.75 8.35 8.14
CA PRO A 62 9.88 7.95 7.34
C PRO A 62 11.10 7.66 8.22
N THR A 63 11.84 6.62 7.88
CA THR A 63 13.17 6.40 8.43
C THR A 63 14.09 7.52 7.95
N PRO A 64 14.87 8.17 8.82
CA PRO A 64 15.86 9.16 8.40
C PRO A 64 16.79 8.59 7.32
N PHE A 65 17.15 9.43 6.34
CA PHE A 65 18.01 8.98 5.25
C PHE A 65 19.42 8.71 5.77
N ASP A 66 19.87 7.47 5.57
CA ASP A 66 21.22 7.02 5.85
C ASP A 66 21.61 5.92 4.85
N LEU A 67 22.70 6.12 4.12
CA LEU A 67 23.15 5.19 3.09
C LEU A 67 23.39 3.78 3.64
N SER A 68 23.93 3.67 4.85
CA SER A 68 24.18 2.36 5.48
C SER A 68 22.88 1.58 5.74
N THR A 69 21.77 2.28 5.93
CA THR A 69 20.45 1.68 6.14
C THR A 69 19.75 1.36 4.80
N TYR A 70 19.85 2.29 3.83
CA TYR A 70 19.07 2.20 2.59
C TYR A 70 19.69 1.27 1.53
N ILE A 71 21.01 1.05 1.54
CA ILE A 71 21.71 0.25 0.52
C ILE A 71 22.16 -1.11 1.07
N ASN A 72 22.30 -1.27 2.38
CA ASN A 72 22.74 -2.50 2.99
C ASN A 72 21.66 -3.58 2.91
N PRO A 73 21.93 -4.76 2.31
CA PRO A 73 20.99 -5.87 2.21
C PRO A 73 20.41 -6.37 3.53
N GLN A 74 21.07 -6.08 4.67
CA GLN A 74 20.60 -6.48 6.00
C GLN A 74 19.60 -5.49 6.63
N THR A 75 19.52 -4.26 6.12
CA THR A 75 18.71 -3.19 6.72
C THR A 75 17.81 -2.45 5.73
N MET A 76 17.95 -2.71 4.42
CA MET A 76 17.20 -2.02 3.36
C MET A 76 15.67 -2.17 3.43
N TRP A 77 15.15 -3.11 4.23
CA TRP A 77 13.72 -3.29 4.49
C TRP A 77 13.21 -2.52 5.72
N ILE A 78 14.08 -1.86 6.50
CA ILE A 78 13.67 -1.02 7.64
C ILE A 78 12.97 0.27 7.19
N PRO A 79 13.47 0.99 6.14
CA PRO A 79 12.73 2.09 5.54
C PRO A 79 11.45 1.61 4.86
N GLN A 80 10.58 2.55 4.53
CA GLN A 80 9.40 2.27 3.73
C GLN A 80 9.79 1.93 2.30
N TYR A 81 9.60 0.68 1.90
CA TYR A 81 10.03 0.16 0.61
C TYR A 81 8.87 -0.29 -0.27
N ASN A 82 9.12 -0.33 -1.57
CA ASN A 82 8.31 -0.99 -2.58
C ASN A 82 9.16 -2.08 -3.24
N TYR A 83 8.60 -3.26 -3.32
CA TYR A 83 9.19 -4.39 -4.05
C TYR A 83 8.14 -4.95 -5.01
N ARG A 84 8.56 -5.24 -6.25
CA ARG A 84 7.62 -5.75 -7.26
C ARG A 84 8.34 -6.66 -8.25
N ILE A 85 7.65 -7.73 -8.63
CA ILE A 85 8.01 -8.61 -9.74
C ILE A 85 6.91 -8.49 -10.79
N GLY A 86 7.29 -8.32 -12.04
CA GLY A 86 6.35 -8.20 -13.14
C GLY A 86 6.70 -9.06 -14.34
N TYR A 87 5.66 -9.34 -15.13
CA TYR A 87 5.75 -10.06 -16.39
C TYR A 87 5.17 -9.20 -17.51
N HIS A 88 5.97 -8.95 -18.55
CA HIS A 88 5.53 -8.27 -19.75
C HIS A 88 4.73 -9.23 -20.64
N ILE A 89 3.43 -9.00 -20.74
CA ILE A 89 2.54 -9.73 -21.65
C ILE A 89 2.92 -9.39 -23.09
N ASN A 90 3.17 -8.10 -23.33
CA ASN A 90 3.65 -7.55 -24.62
C ASN A 90 4.34 -6.20 -24.39
N ASN A 91 4.67 -5.47 -25.46
CA ASN A 91 5.34 -4.17 -25.36
C ASN A 91 4.52 -3.09 -24.66
N LYS A 92 3.20 -3.25 -24.56
CA LYS A 92 2.28 -2.25 -24.01
C LYS A 92 1.75 -2.64 -22.63
N PHE A 93 1.68 -3.93 -22.31
CA PHE A 93 1.05 -4.43 -21.10
C PHE A 93 1.96 -5.34 -20.30
N ALA A 94 1.89 -5.18 -19.00
CA ALA A 94 2.51 -6.07 -18.02
C ALA A 94 1.53 -6.35 -16.88
N ILE A 95 1.70 -7.48 -16.24
CA ILE A 95 1.09 -7.80 -14.96
C ILE A 95 2.18 -7.91 -13.91
N SER A 96 1.93 -7.41 -12.71
CA SER A 96 2.91 -7.45 -11.63
C SER A 96 2.28 -7.70 -10.29
N VAL A 97 3.07 -8.28 -9.39
CA VAL A 97 2.72 -8.49 -7.97
C VAL A 97 3.81 -7.85 -7.13
N GLY A 98 3.42 -7.16 -6.08
CA GLY A 98 4.38 -6.49 -5.21
C GLY A 98 3.80 -6.14 -3.86
N THR A 99 4.66 -5.60 -3.02
CA THR A 99 4.31 -5.06 -1.71
C THR A 99 4.70 -3.60 -1.63
N ASP A 100 3.79 -2.81 -1.09
CA ASP A 100 4.00 -1.42 -0.71
C ASP A 100 4.04 -1.38 0.82
N HIS A 101 5.25 -1.27 1.38
CA HIS A 101 5.48 -1.18 2.81
C HIS A 101 5.41 0.28 3.24
N MET A 102 4.26 0.71 3.75
CA MET A 102 4.02 2.04 4.30
C MET A 102 4.03 2.01 5.83
N LYS A 103 4.07 3.17 6.47
CA LYS A 103 3.92 3.34 7.93
C LYS A 103 2.76 4.28 8.20
N TYR A 104 1.84 3.83 9.06
CA TYR A 104 0.65 4.59 9.43
C TYR A 104 0.63 4.78 10.95
N ILE A 105 0.64 6.02 11.41
CA ILE A 105 0.67 6.36 12.84
C ILE A 105 -0.41 7.38 13.13
N VAL A 106 -1.31 7.05 14.03
CA VAL A 106 -2.30 8.01 14.55
C VAL A 106 -1.59 9.13 15.30
N ASN A 107 -1.93 10.37 14.95
CA ASN A 107 -1.33 11.54 15.59
C ASN A 107 -1.74 11.60 17.05
N GLN A 108 -0.77 11.79 17.91
CA GLN A 108 -1.01 12.07 19.33
C GLN A 108 -1.45 13.53 19.53
N TYR A 109 -2.12 13.79 20.64
CA TYR A 109 -2.57 15.13 21.09
C TYR A 109 -3.51 15.81 20.09
N GLN A 110 -4.35 15.01 19.42
CA GLN A 110 -5.44 15.50 18.60
C GLN A 110 -6.78 15.29 19.28
N ASP A 111 -7.64 16.27 19.15
CA ASP A 111 -9.02 16.19 19.64
C ASP A 111 -9.91 15.61 18.53
N VAL A 112 -10.64 14.57 18.89
CA VAL A 112 -11.56 13.88 17.97
C VAL A 112 -12.92 13.69 18.63
N LYS A 113 -13.97 13.69 17.84
CA LYS A 113 -15.29 13.30 18.31
C LYS A 113 -15.39 11.77 18.35
N PHE A 114 -16.18 11.26 19.27
CA PHE A 114 -16.48 9.82 19.30
C PHE A 114 -17.99 9.54 19.33
N LYS A 115 -18.33 8.34 18.87
CA LYS A 115 -19.69 7.81 18.89
C LYS A 115 -19.67 6.40 19.47
N GLY A 116 -20.61 6.08 20.34
CA GLY A 116 -20.76 4.77 21.00
C GLY A 116 -20.31 4.79 22.46
N ASP A 117 -20.03 3.60 22.98
CA ASP A 117 -19.74 3.34 24.39
C ASP A 117 -18.24 3.11 24.63
N ILE A 118 -17.67 3.90 25.51
CA ILE A 118 -16.27 3.82 25.91
C ILE A 118 -16.16 3.72 27.44
N LEU A 119 -15.18 2.94 27.93
CA LEU A 119 -14.85 2.84 29.35
C LEU A 119 -13.57 3.64 29.63
N LEU A 120 -13.70 4.77 30.33
CA LEU A 120 -12.59 5.62 30.71
C LEU A 120 -12.49 5.70 32.22
N ASN A 121 -11.32 5.38 32.79
CA ASN A 121 -11.11 5.43 34.26
C ASN A 121 -12.23 4.73 35.05
N ASN A 122 -12.63 3.55 34.62
CA ASN A 122 -13.74 2.77 35.17
C ASN A 122 -15.13 3.46 35.07
N SER A 123 -15.25 4.53 34.32
CA SER A 123 -16.51 5.22 34.08
C SER A 123 -16.96 5.01 32.63
N ARG A 124 -18.16 4.47 32.47
CA ARG A 124 -18.77 4.32 31.13
C ARG A 124 -19.27 5.67 30.64
N ARG A 125 -18.85 6.04 29.44
CA ARG A 125 -19.33 7.25 28.74
C ARG A 125 -19.96 6.82 27.43
N HIS A 126 -21.08 7.44 27.10
CA HIS A 126 -21.79 7.26 25.82
C HIS A 126 -21.83 8.58 25.08
N SER A 127 -21.62 8.54 23.75
CA SER A 127 -21.73 9.71 22.91
C SER A 127 -22.38 9.34 21.57
N GLU A 128 -23.24 10.22 21.07
CA GLU A 128 -23.80 10.15 19.71
C GLU A 128 -22.97 10.90 18.66
N GLY A 129 -21.71 11.20 18.97
CA GLY A 129 -20.78 11.89 18.07
C GLY A 129 -20.62 13.38 18.36
N ALA A 130 -21.13 13.87 19.50
CA ALA A 130 -20.99 15.26 19.94
C ALA A 130 -19.80 15.46 20.87
N GLU A 131 -19.53 14.49 21.74
CA GLU A 131 -18.45 14.58 22.72
C GLU A 131 -17.07 14.46 22.06
N VAL A 132 -16.12 15.19 22.63
CA VAL A 132 -14.72 15.25 22.20
C VAL A 132 -13.86 14.47 23.20
N ILE A 133 -12.86 13.77 22.67
CA ILE A 133 -11.82 13.11 23.44
C ILE A 133 -10.47 13.41 22.81
N SER A 134 -9.46 13.70 23.66
CA SER A 134 -8.08 13.87 23.21
C SER A 134 -7.38 12.53 23.10
N ILE A 135 -6.75 12.27 21.97
CA ILE A 135 -5.92 11.08 21.76
C ILE A 135 -4.58 11.33 22.42
N THR A 136 -4.37 10.72 23.58
CA THR A 136 -3.13 10.75 24.36
C THR A 136 -2.50 9.35 24.39
N PRO A 137 -1.19 9.21 24.69
CA PRO A 137 -0.54 7.89 24.81
C PRO A 137 -1.20 6.95 25.82
N ASP A 138 -1.82 7.50 26.87
CA ASP A 138 -2.55 6.69 27.86
C ASP A 138 -3.90 6.20 27.36
N PHE A 139 -4.52 6.94 26.42
CA PHE A 139 -5.79 6.57 25.83
C PHE A 139 -5.62 5.67 24.61
N LEU A 140 -4.85 6.12 23.60
CA LEU A 140 -4.69 5.39 22.35
C LEU A 140 -3.33 5.65 21.71
N GLU A 141 -2.50 4.63 21.63
CA GLU A 141 -1.43 4.53 20.63
C GLU A 141 -1.89 3.53 19.55
N PHE A 142 -1.92 3.93 18.29
CA PHE A 142 -2.36 3.07 17.20
C PHE A 142 -1.48 3.30 15.98
N GLU A 143 -0.74 2.27 15.62
CA GLU A 143 0.21 2.35 14.52
C GLU A 143 0.37 1.02 13.77
N HIS A 144 0.71 1.15 12.48
CA HIS A 144 1.15 0.05 11.63
C HIS A 144 2.58 0.35 11.17
N THR A 145 3.55 0.36 12.09
CA THR A 145 4.93 0.81 11.82
C THR A 145 5.84 -0.25 11.28
N ASP A 146 5.58 -1.51 11.64
CA ASP A 146 6.26 -2.66 11.05
C ASP A 146 5.52 -3.17 9.80
N GLY A 147 4.68 -2.31 9.24
CA GLY A 147 4.04 -2.47 7.95
C GLY A 147 2.55 -2.18 7.92
N PHE A 148 2.20 -1.06 7.30
CA PHE A 148 0.92 -0.89 6.61
C PHE A 148 1.11 -1.52 5.23
N ASN A 149 1.22 -2.87 5.19
CA ASN A 149 1.61 -3.61 4.01
C ASN A 149 0.43 -3.81 3.08
N TYR A 150 0.51 -3.22 1.91
CA TYR A 150 -0.43 -3.42 0.81
C TYR A 150 0.20 -4.34 -0.23
N ILE A 151 -0.15 -5.64 -0.19
CA ILE A 151 0.28 -6.62 -1.18
C ILE A 151 -0.73 -6.58 -2.32
N ASN A 152 -0.27 -6.21 -3.51
CA ASN A 152 -1.17 -5.94 -4.63
C ASN A 152 -0.67 -6.47 -5.96
N THR A 153 -1.65 -6.75 -6.83
CA THR A 153 -1.45 -7.05 -8.24
C THR A 153 -1.84 -5.83 -9.05
N GLN A 154 -1.01 -5.46 -10.04
CA GLN A 154 -1.25 -4.36 -10.96
C GLN A 154 -1.28 -4.85 -12.40
N LEU A 155 -2.16 -4.27 -13.18
CA LEU A 155 -2.14 -4.34 -14.64
C LEU A 155 -1.53 -3.04 -15.15
N GLU A 156 -0.35 -3.11 -15.75
CA GLU A 156 0.40 -1.94 -16.22
C GLU A 156 0.17 -1.73 -17.71
N ARG A 157 -0.19 -0.49 -18.08
CA ARG A 157 -0.20 -0.03 -19.47
C ARG A 157 0.94 0.95 -19.68
N THR A 158 1.84 0.61 -20.60
CA THR A 158 2.97 1.47 -20.97
C THR A 158 2.66 2.27 -22.23
N PHE A 159 2.98 3.56 -22.18
CA PHE A 159 2.97 4.50 -23.30
C PHE A 159 4.40 4.96 -23.54
N VAL A 160 4.92 4.76 -24.74
CA VAL A 160 6.21 5.33 -25.14
C VAL A 160 6.01 6.81 -25.41
N VAL A 161 6.66 7.66 -24.62
CA VAL A 161 6.57 9.12 -24.77
C VAL A 161 7.64 9.60 -25.72
N HIS A 162 8.90 9.18 -25.49
CA HIS A 162 10.01 9.59 -26.34
C HIS A 162 11.14 8.55 -26.32
N THR A 163 11.74 8.28 -27.46
CA THR A 163 12.93 7.45 -27.60
C THR A 163 14.09 8.36 -28.00
N PHE A 164 15.02 8.56 -27.09
CA PHE A 164 16.20 9.43 -27.31
C PHE A 164 17.27 8.70 -28.13
N SER A 165 17.40 7.38 -27.91
CA SER A 165 18.32 6.51 -28.64
C SER A 165 17.87 5.05 -28.45
N ASP A 166 18.54 4.10 -29.13
CA ASP A 166 18.32 2.66 -28.95
C ASP A 166 18.51 2.18 -27.50
N ASN A 167 19.25 2.96 -26.71
CA ASN A 167 19.62 2.63 -25.33
C ASN A 167 18.91 3.49 -24.27
N PHE A 168 18.12 4.49 -24.67
CA PHE A 168 17.47 5.37 -23.71
C PHE A 168 16.11 5.82 -24.20
N SER A 169 15.06 5.55 -23.38
CA SER A 169 13.70 6.00 -23.65
C SER A 169 12.99 6.46 -22.38
N PHE A 170 12.06 7.39 -22.58
CA PHE A 170 11.11 7.83 -21.58
C PHE A 170 9.74 7.26 -21.90
N ASN A 171 9.16 6.60 -20.94
CA ASN A 171 7.85 6.00 -21.00
C ASN A 171 6.98 6.52 -19.85
N PHE A 172 5.69 6.42 -20.02
CA PHE A 172 4.71 6.67 -18.97
C PHE A 172 3.84 5.44 -18.80
N LYS A 173 3.56 5.05 -17.53
CA LYS A 173 2.68 3.91 -17.27
C LYS A 173 1.48 4.34 -16.44
N ILE A 174 0.36 3.66 -16.65
CA ILE A 174 -0.81 3.69 -15.79
C ILE A 174 -0.99 2.27 -15.26
N ALA A 175 -1.15 2.13 -13.95
CA ALA A 175 -1.19 0.83 -13.32
C ALA A 175 -2.32 0.73 -12.26
N PRO A 176 -3.57 0.42 -12.68
CA PRO A 176 -4.61 0.02 -11.74
C PRO A 176 -4.23 -1.29 -11.05
N GLY A 177 -4.60 -1.40 -9.78
CA GLY A 177 -4.30 -2.57 -8.96
C GLY A 177 -5.34 -2.85 -7.88
N ILE A 178 -5.35 -4.09 -7.45
CA ILE A 178 -6.14 -4.57 -6.31
C ILE A 178 -5.22 -5.40 -5.41
N GLY A 179 -5.52 -5.43 -4.11
CA GLY A 179 -4.67 -6.15 -3.19
C GLY A 179 -5.27 -6.34 -1.81
N VAL A 180 -4.44 -6.92 -0.96
CA VAL A 180 -4.78 -7.25 0.42
C VAL A 180 -3.92 -6.45 1.39
N MET A 181 -4.48 -6.14 2.55
CA MET A 181 -3.77 -5.52 3.66
C MET A 181 -3.32 -6.58 4.65
N ILE A 182 -2.00 -6.65 4.87
CA ILE A 182 -1.38 -7.53 5.87
C ILE A 182 -0.51 -6.68 6.80
N PRO A 183 -1.14 -5.88 7.69
CA PRO A 183 -0.41 -5.03 8.60
C PRO A 183 0.19 -5.83 9.76
N ARG A 184 1.21 -5.24 10.37
CA ARG A 184 1.60 -5.53 11.74
C ARG A 184 1.21 -4.35 12.60
N THR A 185 0.16 -4.53 13.40
CA THR A 185 -0.43 -3.45 14.18
C THR A 185 0.17 -3.44 15.57
N SER A 186 0.67 -2.27 15.99
CA SER A 186 1.03 -1.98 17.37
C SER A 186 -0.03 -1.01 17.91
N ALA A 187 -0.86 -1.47 18.83
CA ALA A 187 -1.92 -0.66 19.40
C ALA A 187 -1.96 -0.82 20.93
N LYS A 188 -2.00 0.31 21.63
CA LYS A 188 -2.27 0.37 23.07
C LYS A 188 -3.56 1.16 23.25
N LEU A 189 -4.59 0.54 23.77
CA LEU A 189 -5.88 1.15 24.03
C LEU A 189 -6.18 1.11 25.52
N MET A 190 -6.30 2.29 26.16
CA MET A 190 -6.65 2.42 27.59
C MET A 190 -5.80 1.55 28.52
N GLY A 191 -4.48 1.48 28.26
CA GLY A 191 -3.53 0.72 29.08
C GLY A 191 -3.42 -0.77 28.78
N TYR A 192 -4.29 -1.34 27.93
CA TYR A 192 -4.19 -2.75 27.52
C TYR A 192 -3.06 -2.93 26.50
N GLU A 193 -2.22 -3.94 26.72
CA GLU A 193 -1.10 -4.24 25.85
C GLU A 193 -1.53 -4.88 24.52
N LYS A 194 -0.65 -4.76 23.56
CA LYS A 194 -0.83 -4.94 22.13
C LYS A 194 -0.79 -6.39 21.62
N SER A 195 -1.52 -6.65 20.54
CA SER A 195 -1.18 -7.70 19.60
C SER A 195 -0.17 -7.17 18.58
N ASP A 196 0.89 -7.91 18.32
CA ASP A 196 1.98 -7.52 17.43
C ASP A 196 2.25 -8.64 16.41
N LYS A 197 1.18 -9.00 15.66
CA LYS A 197 1.21 -10.10 14.69
C LYS A 197 0.78 -9.64 13.31
N PHE A 198 1.44 -10.14 12.27
CA PHE A 198 0.95 -10.01 10.90
C PHE A 198 -0.33 -10.81 10.71
N HIS A 199 -1.33 -10.21 10.09
CA HIS A 199 -2.58 -10.90 9.75
C HIS A 199 -3.26 -10.24 8.56
N PHE A 200 -4.15 -10.96 7.91
CA PHE A 200 -5.01 -10.42 6.88
C PHE A 200 -6.06 -9.50 7.51
N ALA A 201 -5.97 -8.22 7.24
CA ALA A 201 -6.84 -7.21 7.86
C ALA A 201 -7.85 -6.57 6.90
N GLY A 202 -7.69 -6.71 5.59
CA GLY A 202 -8.58 -6.06 4.65
C GLY A 202 -8.17 -6.11 3.20
N LEU A 203 -8.90 -5.36 2.38
CA LEU A 203 -8.73 -5.27 0.94
C LEU A 203 -8.50 -3.83 0.51
N GLY A 204 -7.86 -3.65 -0.64
CA GLY A 204 -7.63 -2.33 -1.23
C GLY A 204 -7.67 -2.34 -2.74
N ALA A 205 -7.87 -1.15 -3.29
CA ALA A 205 -7.73 -0.86 -4.72
C ALA A 205 -6.90 0.41 -4.89
N SER A 206 -6.15 0.49 -5.98
CA SER A 206 -5.26 1.61 -6.25
C SER A 206 -5.12 1.88 -7.74
N VAL A 207 -4.63 3.06 -8.07
CA VAL A 207 -4.13 3.38 -9.40
C VAL A 207 -2.81 4.13 -9.26
N ALA A 208 -1.84 3.80 -10.11
CA ALA A 208 -0.54 4.45 -10.14
C ALA A 208 -0.26 5.11 -11.48
N LEU A 209 0.40 6.26 -11.43
CA LEU A 209 0.97 6.99 -12.55
C LEU A 209 2.49 6.91 -12.44
N VAL A 210 3.15 6.41 -13.49
CA VAL A 210 4.55 6.00 -13.41
C VAL A 210 5.37 6.58 -14.56
N PRO A 211 6.05 7.71 -14.38
CA PRO A 211 7.19 8.10 -15.22
C PRO A 211 8.28 7.04 -15.15
N HIS A 212 8.72 6.53 -16.29
CA HIS A 212 9.64 5.39 -16.39
C HIS A 212 10.73 5.68 -17.41
N PHE A 213 11.97 5.65 -16.97
CA PHE A 213 13.18 5.83 -17.79
C PHE A 213 13.87 4.48 -17.98
N GLN A 214 13.88 4.00 -19.20
CA GLN A 214 14.56 2.77 -19.60
C GLN A 214 15.97 3.08 -20.05
N PHE A 215 16.95 2.40 -19.45
CA PHE A 215 18.36 2.50 -19.81
C PHE A 215 18.84 1.16 -20.37
N PHE A 216 19.50 1.22 -21.50
CA PHE A 216 19.87 0.05 -22.24
C PHE A 216 18.64 -0.86 -22.46
N LYS A 217 18.73 -2.14 -22.46
CA LYS A 217 17.56 -3.03 -22.60
C LYS A 217 17.12 -3.63 -21.28
N HIS A 218 17.89 -3.42 -20.23
CA HIS A 218 17.77 -4.19 -18.99
C HIS A 218 17.50 -3.36 -17.73
N PHE A 219 17.97 -2.12 -17.65
CA PHE A 219 17.85 -1.31 -16.44
C PHE A 219 16.85 -0.20 -16.60
N PHE A 220 16.16 0.14 -15.52
CA PHE A 220 15.25 1.28 -15.51
C PHE A 220 15.23 1.97 -14.14
N ILE A 221 14.87 3.24 -14.19
CA ILE A 221 14.52 4.05 -13.02
C ILE A 221 13.10 4.54 -13.25
N GLN A 222 12.28 4.48 -12.22
CA GLN A 222 10.93 5.03 -12.28
C GLN A 222 10.58 5.75 -10.99
N SER A 223 9.73 6.77 -11.10
CA SER A 223 8.97 7.27 -9.97
C SER A 223 7.52 6.82 -10.09
N GLU A 224 6.81 6.80 -8.99
CA GLU A 224 5.40 6.42 -8.98
C GLU A 224 4.63 7.34 -8.05
N TRP A 225 3.52 7.85 -8.53
CA TRP A 225 2.48 8.41 -7.70
C TRP A 225 1.29 7.47 -7.73
N LYS A 226 0.98 6.91 -6.58
CA LYS A 226 -0.12 5.96 -6.38
C LYS A 226 -1.15 6.56 -5.45
N THR A 227 -2.41 6.52 -5.84
CA THR A 227 -3.53 6.76 -4.94
C THR A 227 -4.29 5.47 -4.74
N GLY A 228 -4.76 5.22 -3.52
CA GLY A 228 -5.49 4.01 -3.21
C GLY A 228 -6.47 4.19 -2.07
N TYR A 229 -7.40 3.26 -2.02
CA TYR A 229 -8.37 3.12 -0.94
C TYR A 229 -8.27 1.74 -0.35
N VAL A 230 -8.19 1.66 0.98
CA VAL A 230 -8.18 0.41 1.72
C VAL A 230 -9.32 0.36 2.71
N ASN A 231 -9.95 -0.81 2.82
CA ASN A 231 -10.95 -1.13 3.82
C ASN A 231 -10.39 -2.23 4.72
N MET A 232 -9.95 -1.82 5.90
CA MET A 232 -9.44 -2.72 6.92
C MET A 232 -10.56 -3.05 7.89
N PHE A 233 -11.10 -4.24 7.75
CA PHE A 233 -12.28 -4.69 8.49
C PHE A 233 -11.95 -5.63 9.65
N ASP A 234 -10.69 -6.05 9.79
CA ASP A 234 -10.24 -6.97 10.84
C ASP A 234 -8.84 -6.61 11.34
N VAL A 235 -8.71 -5.49 12.04
CA VAL A 235 -7.46 -5.06 12.68
C VAL A 235 -7.42 -5.57 14.11
N ILE A 236 -6.44 -6.39 14.45
CA ILE A 236 -6.27 -6.90 15.81
C ILE A 236 -5.61 -5.82 16.66
N VAL A 237 -6.29 -5.37 17.71
CA VAL A 237 -5.78 -4.42 18.71
C VAL A 237 -5.15 -5.18 19.87
N ASN A 238 -5.90 -6.11 20.44
CA ASN A 238 -5.44 -7.09 21.41
C ASN A 238 -6.30 -8.37 21.33
N GLU A 239 -6.19 -9.29 22.28
CA GLU A 239 -6.93 -10.56 22.27
C GLU A 239 -8.45 -10.38 22.27
N ASN A 240 -8.97 -9.30 22.90
CA ASN A 240 -10.40 -9.07 23.11
C ASN A 240 -10.93 -7.87 22.32
N VAL A 241 -10.09 -7.10 21.61
CA VAL A 241 -10.49 -5.89 20.90
C VAL A 241 -10.00 -5.92 19.46
N LYS A 242 -10.94 -5.69 18.56
CA LYS A 242 -10.67 -5.47 17.13
C LYS A 242 -10.98 -4.04 16.73
N ALA A 243 -10.29 -3.57 15.69
CA ALA A 243 -10.59 -2.30 15.07
C ALA A 243 -10.94 -2.47 13.58
N ARG A 244 -11.67 -1.49 13.05
CA ARG A 244 -11.96 -1.37 11.61
C ARG A 244 -11.78 0.07 11.19
N HIS A 245 -11.15 0.29 10.06
CA HIS A 245 -11.11 1.62 9.47
C HIS A 245 -10.97 1.57 7.95
N LYS A 246 -11.32 2.67 7.33
CA LYS A 246 -11.23 2.87 5.88
C LYS A 246 -10.42 4.13 5.65
N VAL A 247 -9.43 4.07 4.77
CA VAL A 247 -8.55 5.21 4.53
C VAL A 247 -8.18 5.30 3.06
N PHE A 248 -8.14 6.52 2.53
CA PHE A 248 -7.44 6.85 1.29
C PHE A 248 -5.99 7.13 1.60
N PHE A 249 -5.10 6.65 0.74
CA PHE A 249 -3.69 6.95 0.81
C PHE A 249 -3.18 7.48 -0.52
N GLU A 250 -2.18 8.33 -0.45
CA GLU A 250 -1.32 8.68 -1.55
C GLU A 250 0.10 8.25 -1.22
N GLN A 251 0.78 7.67 -2.20
CA GLN A 251 2.14 7.19 -2.05
C GLN A 251 2.98 7.74 -3.20
N TYR A 252 4.16 8.23 -2.85
CA TYR A 252 5.20 8.66 -3.79
C TYR A 252 6.41 7.76 -3.61
N ASN A 253 6.87 7.13 -4.68
CA ASN A 253 8.08 6.31 -4.61
C ASN A 253 9.04 6.61 -5.75
N ILE A 254 10.31 6.24 -5.52
CA ILE A 254 11.37 6.16 -6.52
C ILE A 254 11.94 4.76 -6.44
N SER A 255 12.03 4.10 -7.59
CA SER A 255 12.46 2.71 -7.71
C SER A 255 13.48 2.54 -8.82
N VAL A 256 14.40 1.61 -8.62
CA VAL A 256 15.28 1.08 -9.64
C VAL A 256 14.91 -0.35 -9.94
N GLY A 257 15.10 -0.78 -11.17
CA GLY A 257 14.74 -2.14 -11.55
C GLY A 257 15.54 -2.68 -12.72
N ALA A 258 15.38 -3.98 -12.93
CA ALA A 258 15.99 -4.69 -14.03
C ALA A 258 14.98 -5.60 -14.72
N SER A 259 15.10 -5.67 -16.05
CA SER A 259 14.31 -6.56 -16.92
C SER A 259 15.21 -7.69 -17.44
N PHE A 260 14.70 -8.92 -17.45
CA PHE A 260 15.44 -10.11 -17.81
C PHE A 260 14.58 -11.21 -18.42
N ASN A 261 15.23 -12.20 -19.04
CA ASN A 261 14.59 -13.43 -19.49
C ASN A 261 15.07 -14.61 -18.66
N ILE A 262 14.18 -15.51 -18.34
CA ILE A 262 14.56 -16.79 -17.75
C ILE A 262 14.95 -17.71 -18.91
N ALA A 263 16.21 -18.14 -18.95
CA ALA A 263 16.70 -19.07 -19.96
C ALA A 263 15.90 -20.38 -19.89
N ARG A 264 15.25 -20.79 -20.99
CA ARG A 264 14.75 -22.16 -21.12
C ARG A 264 15.97 -23.09 -21.24
N LYS A 265 16.16 -23.99 -20.28
CA LYS A 265 17.00 -25.17 -20.51
C LYS A 265 16.37 -25.95 -21.67
N ASN A 266 17.00 -25.93 -22.82
CA ASN A 266 16.67 -26.90 -23.86
C ASN A 266 16.93 -28.29 -23.26
N LYS A 267 15.89 -29.08 -23.09
CA LYS A 267 16.06 -30.51 -22.84
C LYS A 267 16.68 -31.05 -24.13
N ALA A 268 17.96 -31.44 -24.04
CA ALA A 268 18.62 -32.24 -25.05
C ALA A 268 17.95 -33.62 -25.11
#